data_04581e7d4e1a1cc4cfc54015822586f8
#
_entry.id   04581e7d4e1a1cc4cfc54015822586f8
#
_cell.length_a   1.000
_cell.length_b   1.000
_cell.length_c   1.000
_cell.angle_alpha   90.00
_cell.angle_beta   90.00
_cell.angle_gamma   90.00
#
_symmetry.space_group_name_H-M   'P 1'
#
loop_
_entity.id
_entity.type
_entity.pdbx_description
1 polymer ?
#
loop_
_entity_poly.entity_id
_entity_poly.type
_entity_poly.pdbx_seq_one_letter_code
_entity_poly.pdbx_strand_id
1 'polypeptide(L)'
;KGMPKSTNPSGIGYVDYVLWGKDGKPLAVVEAKRTMADARKGRHQAELYADCLETMHAQRPVIFYTNGFESFIWDDTFYTDREIQGFYTQDEIQLLIDRRTTRKDLRTFKVNKDIAGRDYQLEAIKRVAENLVIDGKDGTLRGAKRESLLVMATGSGKTRTAAAIVDMLTKCNWAKRV
;
A
#
# COMPACT_ATOMS: atom_id res chain seq x y z
N LYS A 1 -7.39 -24.56 0.86
CA LYS A 1 -8.82 -24.87 1.19
C LYS A 1 -9.51 -23.56 1.58
N GLY A 2 -10.85 -23.51 1.46
CA GLY A 2 -11.60 -22.31 1.86
C GLY A 2 -12.08 -21.44 0.69
N MET A 3 -11.85 -21.87 -0.56
CA MET A 3 -12.41 -21.19 -1.73
C MET A 3 -13.95 -21.25 -1.69
N PRO A 4 -14.64 -20.15 -2.07
CA PRO A 4 -16.09 -20.17 -2.17
C PRO A 4 -16.57 -21.26 -3.14
N LYS A 5 -17.55 -22.06 -2.74
CA LYS A 5 -18.10 -23.14 -3.57
C LYS A 5 -18.75 -22.62 -4.86
N SER A 6 -19.17 -21.36 -4.87
CA SER A 6 -19.64 -20.66 -6.08
C SER A 6 -18.53 -20.46 -7.12
N THR A 7 -17.29 -20.34 -6.69
CA THR A 7 -16.11 -20.16 -7.57
C THR A 7 -15.47 -21.51 -7.91
N ASN A 8 -15.37 -22.39 -6.92
CA ASN A 8 -14.88 -23.74 -7.11
C ASN A 8 -15.67 -24.73 -6.23
N PRO A 9 -16.50 -25.64 -6.81
CA PRO A 9 -17.34 -26.57 -6.06
C PRO A 9 -16.58 -27.47 -5.09
N SER A 10 -15.29 -27.77 -5.35
CA SER A 10 -14.43 -28.56 -4.47
C SER A 10 -13.98 -27.80 -3.22
N GLY A 11 -14.13 -26.46 -3.19
CA GLY A 11 -13.59 -25.59 -2.16
C GLY A 11 -12.06 -25.54 -2.12
N ILE A 12 -11.39 -26.02 -3.18
CA ILE A 12 -9.93 -26.06 -3.30
C ILE A 12 -9.52 -25.13 -4.42
N GLY A 13 -8.61 -24.20 -4.16
CA GLY A 13 -7.96 -23.35 -5.14
C GLY A 13 -6.47 -23.69 -5.26
N TYR A 14 -5.92 -23.44 -6.43
CA TYR A 14 -4.49 -23.61 -6.72
C TYR A 14 -3.93 -22.22 -7.03
N VAL A 15 -3.11 -21.70 -6.14
CA VAL A 15 -2.40 -20.45 -6.32
C VAL A 15 -1.09 -20.72 -7.07
N ASP A 16 -0.71 -19.83 -7.99
CA ASP A 16 0.52 -20.03 -8.75
C ASP A 16 1.76 -19.95 -7.83
N TYR A 17 1.87 -18.90 -7.01
CA TYR A 17 2.96 -18.76 -6.05
C TYR A 17 2.50 -18.12 -4.73
N VAL A 18 3.07 -18.60 -3.63
CA VAL A 18 2.99 -17.97 -2.30
C VAL A 18 4.41 -17.66 -1.84
N LEU A 19 4.67 -16.40 -1.50
CA LEU A 19 5.94 -15.97 -0.93
C LEU A 19 5.82 -15.95 0.59
N TRP A 20 6.76 -16.60 1.26
CA TRP A 20 6.72 -16.81 2.71
C TRP A 20 7.75 -15.94 3.43
N GLY A 21 7.37 -15.47 4.60
CA GLY A 21 8.27 -14.79 5.53
C GLY A 21 9.19 -15.76 6.29
N LYS A 22 10.18 -15.21 6.95
CA LYS A 22 11.09 -15.99 7.84
C LYS A 22 10.35 -16.59 9.03
N ASP A 23 9.21 -16.02 9.39
CA ASP A 23 8.32 -16.48 10.47
C ASP A 23 7.31 -17.55 10.01
N GLY A 24 7.38 -18.00 8.76
CA GLY A 24 6.47 -19.00 8.18
C GLY A 24 5.08 -18.47 7.84
N LYS A 25 4.87 -17.16 7.85
CA LYS A 25 3.61 -16.53 7.44
C LYS A 25 3.64 -16.10 5.96
N PRO A 26 2.47 -16.09 5.27
CA PRO A 26 2.42 -15.68 3.88
C PRO A 26 2.65 -14.17 3.75
N LEU A 27 3.69 -13.77 3.02
CA LEU A 27 3.97 -12.36 2.72
C LEU A 27 3.24 -11.88 1.48
N ALA A 28 3.20 -12.72 0.46
CA ALA A 28 2.52 -12.37 -0.79
C ALA A 28 1.93 -13.58 -1.48
N VAL A 29 0.88 -13.32 -2.24
CA VAL A 29 0.31 -14.22 -3.24
C VAL A 29 0.57 -13.65 -4.62
N VAL A 30 0.95 -14.49 -5.58
CA VAL A 30 1.16 -14.09 -6.98
C VAL A 30 0.27 -14.93 -7.87
N GLU A 31 -0.54 -14.27 -8.68
CA GLU A 31 -1.35 -14.87 -9.72
C GLU A 31 -0.78 -14.49 -11.09
N ALA A 32 -0.39 -15.47 -11.88
CA ALA A 32 0.20 -15.27 -13.19
C ALA A 32 -0.78 -15.68 -14.30
N LYS A 33 -1.04 -14.78 -15.22
CA LYS A 33 -1.84 -15.06 -16.41
C LYS A 33 -0.95 -15.23 -17.65
N ARG A 34 -1.48 -15.89 -18.68
CA ARG A 34 -0.78 -16.00 -19.96
C ARG A 34 -0.55 -14.62 -20.55
N THR A 35 0.57 -14.44 -21.22
CA THR A 35 1.06 -13.19 -21.81
C THR A 35 0.04 -12.44 -22.69
N MET A 36 -0.82 -13.18 -23.39
CA MET A 36 -1.88 -12.63 -24.23
C MET A 36 -3.16 -12.25 -23.45
N ALA A 37 -3.21 -12.51 -22.15
CA ALA A 37 -4.35 -12.17 -21.31
C ALA A 37 -4.11 -10.85 -20.55
N ASP A 38 -5.20 -10.11 -20.30
CA ASP A 38 -5.16 -8.97 -19.38
C ASP A 38 -4.80 -9.46 -17.97
N ALA A 39 -3.74 -8.89 -17.40
CA ALA A 39 -3.25 -9.22 -16.04
C ALA A 39 -4.36 -9.00 -14.99
N ARG A 40 -5.23 -8.01 -15.17
CA ARG A 40 -6.33 -7.67 -14.25
C ARG A 40 -7.38 -8.78 -14.10
N LYS A 41 -7.47 -9.70 -15.05
CA LYS A 41 -8.34 -10.89 -14.93
C LYS A 41 -7.92 -11.81 -13.78
N GLY A 42 -6.65 -11.75 -13.34
CA GLY A 42 -6.15 -12.48 -12.18
C GLY A 42 -6.50 -11.85 -10.83
N ARG A 43 -6.89 -10.57 -10.81
CA ARG A 43 -7.07 -9.79 -9.59
C ARG A 43 -8.05 -10.41 -8.60
N HIS A 44 -9.26 -10.74 -9.05
CA HIS A 44 -10.28 -11.34 -8.18
C HIS A 44 -9.89 -12.73 -7.68
N GLN A 45 -9.25 -13.53 -8.52
CA GLN A 45 -8.77 -14.87 -8.13
C GLN A 45 -7.68 -14.76 -7.05
N ALA A 46 -6.73 -13.83 -7.21
CA ALA A 46 -5.68 -13.57 -6.24
C ALA A 46 -6.23 -13.05 -4.90
N GLU A 47 -7.28 -12.23 -4.93
CA GLU A 47 -8.01 -11.77 -3.74
C GLU A 47 -8.60 -12.96 -2.95
N LEU A 48 -9.29 -13.88 -3.61
CA LEU A 48 -9.85 -15.08 -2.98
C LEU A 48 -8.74 -15.96 -2.36
N TYR A 49 -7.58 -16.07 -3.00
CA TYR A 49 -6.44 -16.78 -2.41
C TYR A 49 -5.88 -16.07 -1.18
N ALA A 50 -5.84 -14.73 -1.20
CA ALA A 50 -5.43 -13.95 -0.04
C ALA A 50 -6.39 -14.15 1.14
N ASP A 51 -7.71 -14.19 0.91
CA ASP A 51 -8.72 -14.50 1.93
C ASP A 51 -8.50 -15.88 2.56
N CYS A 52 -8.21 -16.89 1.72
CA CYS A 52 -7.93 -18.25 2.21
C CYS A 52 -6.65 -18.30 3.05
N LEU A 53 -5.59 -17.63 2.62
CA LEU A 53 -4.31 -17.59 3.32
C LEU A 53 -4.43 -16.82 4.65
N GLU A 54 -5.15 -15.71 4.66
CA GLU A 54 -5.43 -14.96 5.87
C GLU A 54 -6.18 -15.79 6.91
N THR A 55 -7.21 -16.53 6.49
CA THR A 55 -7.96 -17.44 7.36
C THR A 55 -7.08 -18.55 7.94
N MET A 56 -6.14 -19.07 7.14
CA MET A 56 -5.25 -20.16 7.58
C MET A 56 -4.09 -19.70 8.46
N HIS A 57 -3.57 -18.50 8.25
CA HIS A 57 -2.31 -18.04 8.84
C HIS A 57 -2.44 -16.78 9.69
N ALA A 58 -3.64 -16.20 9.80
CA ALA A 58 -3.92 -14.95 10.52
C ALA A 58 -3.05 -13.76 10.03
N GLN A 59 -2.63 -13.81 8.76
CA GLN A 59 -1.91 -12.73 8.08
C GLN A 59 -2.36 -12.61 6.64
N ARG A 60 -2.90 -11.46 6.28
CA ARG A 60 -3.29 -11.16 4.90
C ARG A 60 -2.05 -10.90 4.06
N PRO A 61 -1.76 -11.70 3.02
CA PRO A 61 -0.63 -11.46 2.14
C PRO A 61 -0.86 -10.22 1.26
N VAL A 62 0.21 -9.62 0.78
CA VAL A 62 0.16 -8.65 -0.31
C VAL A 62 -0.15 -9.38 -1.61
N ILE A 63 -0.97 -8.80 -2.45
CA ILE A 63 -1.42 -9.42 -3.70
C ILE A 63 -0.58 -8.90 -4.87
N PHE A 64 -0.05 -9.81 -5.67
CA PHE A 64 0.52 -9.52 -6.98
C PHE A 64 -0.26 -10.26 -8.05
N TYR A 65 -0.47 -9.62 -9.18
CA TYR A 65 -0.98 -10.27 -10.37
C TYR A 65 -0.26 -9.74 -11.62
N THR A 66 0.02 -10.63 -12.55
CA THR A 66 0.86 -10.33 -13.71
C THR A 66 0.47 -11.18 -14.93
N ASN A 67 0.84 -10.70 -16.12
CA ASN A 67 0.85 -11.49 -17.35
C ASN A 67 2.26 -11.61 -17.95
N GLY A 68 3.29 -11.25 -17.18
CA GLY A 68 4.68 -11.25 -17.60
C GLY A 68 5.15 -9.94 -18.23
N PHE A 69 4.26 -9.13 -18.81
CA PHE A 69 4.56 -7.77 -19.30
C PHE A 69 4.14 -6.70 -18.32
N GLU A 70 2.91 -6.79 -17.84
CA GLU A 70 2.34 -5.91 -16.85
C GLU A 70 2.33 -6.62 -15.51
N SER A 71 2.73 -5.92 -14.46
CA SER A 71 2.70 -6.43 -13.09
C SER A 71 2.06 -5.41 -12.18
N PHE A 72 1.23 -5.89 -11.29
CA PHE A 72 0.49 -5.07 -10.34
C PHE A 72 0.73 -5.53 -8.92
N ILE A 73 0.79 -4.58 -7.99
CA ILE A 73 0.79 -4.81 -6.55
C ILE A 73 -0.49 -4.26 -5.94
N TRP A 74 -1.06 -5.01 -5.02
CA TRP A 74 -2.25 -4.63 -4.29
C TRP A 74 -2.15 -5.00 -2.80
N ASP A 75 -1.91 -4.03 -1.97
CA ASP A 75 -2.08 -4.14 -0.52
C ASP A 75 -3.51 -3.70 -0.19
N ASP A 76 -4.47 -4.59 -0.39
CA ASP A 76 -5.91 -4.31 -0.35
C ASP A 76 -6.44 -3.90 1.02
N THR A 77 -5.66 -4.12 2.06
CA THR A 77 -5.95 -3.60 3.40
C THR A 77 -5.66 -2.11 3.53
N PHE A 78 -4.82 -1.55 2.63
CA PHE A 78 -4.34 -0.20 2.80
C PHE A 78 -4.48 0.68 1.55
N TYR A 79 -4.11 0.17 0.35
CA TYR A 79 -4.15 0.93 -0.91
C TYR A 79 -4.91 0.19 -2.01
N THR A 80 -5.40 0.94 -2.99
CA THR A 80 -5.80 0.40 -4.29
C THR A 80 -4.60 -0.18 -5.03
N ASP A 81 -4.87 -1.12 -5.94
CA ASP A 81 -3.86 -1.71 -6.80
C ASP A 81 -3.18 -0.68 -7.71
N ARG A 82 -1.94 -0.97 -8.08
CA ARG A 82 -1.16 -0.15 -9.00
C ARG A 82 -0.17 -0.99 -9.80
N GLU A 83 0.15 -0.51 -10.97
CA GLU A 83 1.21 -1.08 -11.78
C GLU A 83 2.59 -0.86 -11.14
N ILE A 84 3.48 -1.84 -11.33
CA ILE A 84 4.86 -1.83 -10.87
C ILE A 84 5.80 -2.31 -11.98
N GLN A 85 7.02 -1.79 -12.00
CA GLN A 85 8.05 -2.16 -12.98
C GLN A 85 8.86 -3.40 -12.56
N GLY A 86 8.71 -3.86 -11.34
CA GLY A 86 9.42 -5.03 -10.81
C GLY A 86 8.85 -5.50 -9.49
N PHE A 87 9.12 -6.76 -9.15
CA PHE A 87 8.68 -7.36 -7.89
C PHE A 87 9.51 -6.82 -6.72
N TYR A 88 8.89 -6.81 -5.57
CA TYR A 88 9.50 -6.41 -4.31
C TYR A 88 10.32 -7.54 -3.71
N THR A 89 11.38 -7.18 -3.00
CA THR A 89 12.16 -8.10 -2.19
C THR A 89 11.35 -8.57 -0.97
N GLN A 90 11.77 -9.68 -0.35
CA GLN A 90 11.16 -10.20 0.87
C GLN A 90 11.06 -9.13 1.97
N ASP A 91 12.15 -8.39 2.20
CA ASP A 91 12.20 -7.35 3.24
C ASP A 91 11.28 -6.15 2.92
N GLU A 92 11.10 -5.81 1.64
CA GLU A 92 10.18 -4.75 1.22
C GLU A 92 8.72 -5.18 1.41
N ILE A 93 8.37 -6.42 1.10
CA ILE A 93 7.02 -6.94 1.32
C ILE A 93 6.74 -7.04 2.83
N GLN A 94 7.69 -7.54 3.62
CA GLN A 94 7.57 -7.56 5.08
C GLN A 94 7.32 -6.16 5.63
N LEU A 95 8.08 -5.16 5.17
CA LEU A 95 7.90 -3.77 5.58
C LEU A 95 6.50 -3.23 5.23
N LEU A 96 5.89 -3.63 4.10
CA LEU A 96 4.51 -3.25 3.77
C LEU A 96 3.53 -3.79 4.81
N ILE A 97 3.68 -5.06 5.19
CA ILE A 97 2.83 -5.71 6.19
C ILE A 97 3.00 -5.05 7.57
N ASP A 98 4.22 -4.84 8.01
CA ASP A 98 4.53 -4.20 9.30
C ASP A 98 3.94 -2.77 9.37
N ARG A 99 3.94 -2.07 8.26
CA ARG A 99 3.37 -0.73 8.16
C ARG A 99 1.86 -0.67 8.31
N ARG A 100 1.13 -1.76 8.13
CA ARG A 100 -0.32 -1.78 8.33
C ARG A 100 -0.70 -1.39 9.76
N THR A 101 0.13 -1.78 10.73
CA THR A 101 -0.10 -1.51 12.16
C THR A 101 0.76 -0.37 12.73
N THR A 102 1.86 -0.04 12.06
CA THR A 102 2.84 0.94 12.59
C THR A 102 2.75 2.33 11.96
N ARG A 103 1.97 2.51 10.90
CA ARG A 103 1.68 3.84 10.35
C ARG A 103 0.89 4.69 11.33
N LYS A 104 1.28 5.96 11.44
CA LYS A 104 0.54 6.96 12.20
C LYS A 104 -0.28 7.83 11.26
N ASP A 105 -1.38 8.36 11.73
CA ASP A 105 -2.21 9.27 10.96
C ASP A 105 -1.44 10.57 10.68
N LEU A 106 -1.25 10.86 9.39
CA LEU A 106 -0.55 12.07 8.94
C LEU A 106 -1.27 13.35 9.36
N ARG A 107 -2.60 13.29 9.48
CA ARG A 107 -3.46 14.45 9.83
C ARG A 107 -3.24 14.91 11.27
N THR A 108 -2.71 14.04 12.13
CA THR A 108 -2.41 14.34 13.54
C THR A 108 -0.94 14.78 13.77
N PHE A 109 -0.13 14.79 12.70
CA PHE A 109 1.28 15.13 12.80
C PHE A 109 1.48 16.61 13.17
N LYS A 110 2.30 16.88 14.17
CA LYS A 110 2.71 18.23 14.54
C LYS A 110 3.94 18.63 13.74
N VAL A 111 3.76 19.58 12.83
CA VAL A 111 4.85 20.09 11.98
C VAL A 111 5.89 20.79 12.84
N ASN A 112 7.16 20.50 12.59
CA ASN A 112 8.27 21.26 13.19
C ASN A 112 8.33 22.67 12.58
N LYS A 113 8.01 23.69 13.38
CA LYS A 113 7.97 25.10 12.95
C LYS A 113 9.34 25.66 12.57
N ASP A 114 10.44 25.05 13.04
CA ASP A 114 11.80 25.43 12.63
C ASP A 114 12.07 25.05 11.17
N ILE A 115 11.39 24.02 10.66
CA ILE A 115 11.46 23.59 9.25
C ILE A 115 10.50 24.43 8.41
N ALA A 116 9.22 24.47 8.78
CA ALA A 116 8.17 25.20 8.06
C ALA A 116 7.18 25.79 9.09
N GLY A 117 7.21 27.10 9.28
CA GLY A 117 6.46 27.76 10.34
C GLY A 117 5.47 28.84 9.88
N ARG A 118 5.40 29.12 8.56
CA ARG A 118 4.44 30.10 8.03
C ARG A 118 3.07 29.46 7.83
N ASP A 119 2.00 30.17 8.12
CA ASP A 119 0.62 29.64 8.11
C ASP A 119 0.25 28.94 6.80
N TYR A 120 0.59 29.52 5.65
CA TYR A 120 0.32 28.91 4.35
C TYR A 120 1.15 27.63 4.10
N GLN A 121 2.34 27.48 4.70
CA GLN A 121 3.13 26.26 4.63
C GLN A 121 2.48 25.16 5.49
N LEU A 122 2.03 25.51 6.68
CA LEU A 122 1.33 24.61 7.58
C LEU A 122 0.02 24.12 6.94
N GLU A 123 -0.75 25.03 6.32
CA GLU A 123 -1.97 24.67 5.58
C GLU A 123 -1.67 23.75 4.40
N ALA A 124 -0.61 24.02 3.61
CA ALA A 124 -0.21 23.17 2.50
C ALA A 124 0.16 21.76 2.98
N ILE A 125 0.93 21.62 4.07
CA ILE A 125 1.30 20.32 4.64
C ILE A 125 0.05 19.58 5.13
N LYS A 126 -0.87 20.27 5.80
CA LYS A 126 -2.14 19.71 6.25
C LYS A 126 -2.96 19.17 5.07
N ARG A 127 -3.09 19.93 3.98
CA ARG A 127 -3.80 19.49 2.77
C ARG A 127 -3.15 18.26 2.11
N VAL A 128 -1.82 18.19 2.13
CA VAL A 128 -1.12 16.97 1.68
C VAL A 128 -1.48 15.79 2.56
N ALA A 129 -1.45 15.93 3.89
CA ALA A 129 -1.83 14.86 4.80
C ALA A 129 -3.28 14.39 4.57
N GLU A 130 -4.23 15.30 4.44
CA GLU A 130 -5.65 15.01 4.16
C GLU A 130 -5.84 14.32 2.79
N ASN A 131 -5.01 14.65 1.80
CA ASN A 131 -5.08 14.03 0.46
C ASN A 131 -4.51 12.61 0.43
N LEU A 132 -3.53 12.30 1.28
CA LEU A 132 -2.86 11.00 1.33
C LEU A 132 -3.61 9.97 2.20
N VAL A 133 -4.48 10.42 3.10
CA VAL A 133 -5.12 9.58 4.13
C VAL A 133 -6.63 9.64 4.03
N ILE A 134 -7.28 8.49 4.16
CA ILE A 134 -8.72 8.38 4.39
C ILE A 134 -9.01 7.40 5.53
N ASP A 135 -10.19 7.52 6.11
CA ASP A 135 -10.70 6.53 7.04
C ASP A 135 -11.39 5.40 6.26
N GLY A 136 -11.06 4.16 6.55
CA GLY A 136 -11.75 2.98 6.05
C GLY A 136 -13.17 2.88 6.66
N LYS A 137 -14.02 2.04 6.06
CA LYS A 137 -15.40 1.82 6.54
C LYS A 137 -15.46 1.27 7.96
N ASP A 138 -14.41 0.61 8.40
CA ASP A 138 -14.21 0.03 9.72
C ASP A 138 -13.47 0.97 10.69
N GLY A 139 -13.24 2.24 10.28
CA GLY A 139 -12.48 3.22 11.05
C GLY A 139 -10.95 3.01 11.00
N THR A 140 -10.47 2.06 10.22
CA THR A 140 -9.03 1.86 10.05
C THR A 140 -8.41 2.95 9.17
N LEU A 141 -7.14 3.26 9.42
CA LEU A 141 -6.37 4.18 8.61
C LEU A 141 -6.05 3.55 7.24
N ARG A 142 -6.40 4.23 6.15
CA ARG A 142 -6.11 3.79 4.78
C ARG A 142 -5.42 4.88 3.98
N GLY A 143 -4.59 4.46 3.02
CA GLY A 143 -4.00 5.36 2.04
C GLY A 143 -5.01 5.73 0.96
N ALA A 144 -5.11 7.01 0.66
CA ALA A 144 -5.92 7.54 -0.44
C ALA A 144 -5.09 7.71 -1.70
N LYS A 145 -4.65 8.93 -1.98
CA LYS A 145 -3.81 9.25 -3.13
C LYS A 145 -2.33 9.05 -2.79
N ARG A 146 -1.49 8.92 -3.83
CA ARG A 146 -0.03 8.76 -3.67
C ARG A 146 0.74 9.99 -4.15
N GLU A 147 0.05 10.97 -4.66
CA GLU A 147 0.60 12.18 -5.26
C GLU A 147 -0.20 13.40 -4.83
N SER A 148 0.48 14.53 -4.75
CA SER A 148 -0.10 15.83 -4.45
C SER A 148 0.60 16.90 -5.26
N LEU A 149 -0.16 17.83 -5.82
CA LEU A 149 0.37 18.99 -6.52
C LEU A 149 0.35 20.20 -5.58
N LEU A 150 1.52 20.80 -5.35
CA LEU A 150 1.68 22.04 -4.59
C LEU A 150 2.11 23.17 -5.53
N VAL A 151 1.28 24.19 -5.69
CA VAL A 151 1.61 25.40 -6.43
C VAL A 151 1.96 26.51 -5.46
N MET A 152 3.21 26.94 -5.45
CA MET A 152 3.74 27.91 -4.51
C MET A 152 4.62 28.95 -5.25
N ALA A 153 4.50 30.23 -4.90
CA ALA A 153 5.28 31.31 -5.47
C ALA A 153 6.78 31.15 -5.22
N THR A 154 7.60 31.81 -6.04
CA THR A 154 9.06 31.90 -5.82
C THR A 154 9.34 32.61 -4.49
N GLY A 155 10.30 32.12 -3.71
CA GLY A 155 10.64 32.69 -2.40
C GLY A 155 9.68 32.31 -1.25
N SER A 156 8.58 31.59 -1.52
CA SER A 156 7.62 31.16 -0.48
C SER A 156 8.12 30.02 0.42
N GLY A 157 9.32 29.49 0.14
CA GLY A 157 9.90 28.39 0.94
C GLY A 157 9.42 27.01 0.52
N LYS A 158 9.25 26.76 -0.78
CA LYS A 158 8.90 25.44 -1.36
C LYS A 158 9.76 24.31 -0.80
N THR A 159 11.07 24.49 -0.77
CA THR A 159 12.02 23.48 -0.24
C THR A 159 11.78 23.18 1.24
N ARG A 160 11.48 24.21 2.05
CA ARG A 160 11.15 23.99 3.47
C ARG A 160 9.85 23.26 3.65
N THR A 161 8.82 23.56 2.85
CA THR A 161 7.56 22.84 2.85
C THR A 161 7.76 21.38 2.45
N ALA A 162 8.54 21.11 1.40
CA ALA A 162 8.88 19.75 0.98
C ALA A 162 9.64 18.99 2.07
N ALA A 163 10.64 19.62 2.72
CA ALA A 163 11.37 19.01 3.82
C ALA A 163 10.46 18.66 5.01
N ALA A 164 9.50 19.51 5.33
CA ALA A 164 8.52 19.24 6.39
C ALA A 164 7.56 18.09 6.03
N ILE A 165 7.18 17.96 4.76
CA ILE A 165 6.37 16.82 4.28
C ILE A 165 7.18 15.53 4.39
N VAL A 166 8.46 15.54 4.00
CA VAL A 166 9.36 14.38 4.16
C VAL A 166 9.50 13.99 5.63
N ASP A 167 9.70 14.94 6.52
CA ASP A 167 9.77 14.72 7.98
C ASP A 167 8.48 14.07 8.50
N MET A 168 7.32 14.56 8.09
CA MET A 168 6.01 14.00 8.42
C MET A 168 5.89 12.54 7.93
N LEU A 169 6.16 12.29 6.65
CA LEU A 169 6.03 10.96 6.06
C LEU A 169 6.96 9.94 6.72
N THR A 170 8.17 10.36 7.06
CA THR A 170 9.17 9.50 7.70
C THR A 170 8.81 9.19 9.15
N LYS A 171 8.46 10.21 9.95
CA LYS A 171 8.10 10.04 11.36
C LYS A 171 6.79 9.31 11.58
N CYS A 172 5.88 9.40 10.62
CA CYS A 172 4.63 8.64 10.62
C CYS A 172 4.74 7.26 9.96
N ASN A 173 5.95 6.82 9.56
CA ASN A 173 6.24 5.53 8.94
C ASN A 173 5.50 5.28 7.62
N TRP A 174 5.29 6.33 6.81
CA TRP A 174 4.72 6.22 5.47
C TRP A 174 5.79 6.07 4.39
N ALA A 175 6.94 6.70 4.57
CA ALA A 175 8.10 6.58 3.70
C ALA A 175 9.35 6.20 4.49
N LYS A 176 10.29 5.49 3.87
CA LYS A 176 11.61 5.13 4.42
C LYS A 176 12.74 5.73 3.59
N ARG A 177 12.50 5.90 2.29
CA ARG A 177 13.40 6.58 1.35
C ARG A 177 12.60 7.65 0.62
N VAL A 178 13.17 8.83 0.47
CA VAL A 178 12.57 9.98 -0.21
C VAL A 178 13.62 10.60 -1.13
#